data_cab45416f19ec1fa1f79ff0e93327198
#
_entry.id   cab45416f19ec1fa1f79ff0e93327198
#
_cell.length_a   1.000
_cell.length_b   1.000
_cell.length_c   1.000
_cell.angle_alpha   90.00
_cell.angle_beta   90.00
_cell.angle_gamma   90.00
#
_symmetry.space_group_name_H-M   'P 1'
#
loop_
_entity.id
_entity.type
_entity.pdbx_description
1 polymer ?
#
loop_
_entity_poly.entity_id
_entity_poly.type
_entity_poly.pdbx_seq_one_letter_code
_entity_poly.pdbx_strand_id
1 'polypeptide(L)'
;MARSIQEIQTLILQAKAQEPALDSLNSTSKVAIWRLWVYIIAVAIWSLEKLFDQHRADIDKRLAELKPHTARWYRSKALAFQYGFDLLPDSDKFNNQGHTEEAIEASKIVKYSAVIESKNEGRLIVKIATEQGEQLQPITDAQKQAFEAYLQEIKDAGVRLSVVNYQPDVLYLQMKIIYDPLVLDSNGQSILHASKPVEDTVKSYLKR
;
A
#
# COMPACT_ATOMS: atom_id res chain seq x y z
N MET A 1 -5.92 14.24 9.40
CA MET A 1 -7.25 13.78 8.94
C MET A 1 -7.91 14.92 8.19
N ALA A 2 -8.35 14.66 6.96
CA ALA A 2 -9.11 15.62 6.17
C ALA A 2 -10.45 15.96 6.87
N ARG A 3 -10.80 17.22 6.87
CA ARG A 3 -12.11 17.70 7.39
C ARG A 3 -13.25 17.20 6.50
N SER A 4 -14.46 17.13 7.03
CA SER A 4 -15.65 16.85 6.22
C SER A 4 -16.03 18.05 5.34
N ILE A 5 -16.71 17.80 4.23
CA ILE A 5 -17.22 18.88 3.35
C ILE A 5 -18.11 19.85 4.14
N GLN A 6 -18.90 19.34 5.09
CA GLN A 6 -19.78 20.17 5.93
C GLN A 6 -19.00 21.08 6.88
N GLU A 7 -17.92 20.61 7.48
CA GLU A 7 -17.05 21.44 8.31
C GLU A 7 -16.39 22.55 7.49
N ILE A 8 -15.90 22.23 6.30
CA ILE A 8 -15.31 23.22 5.39
C ILE A 8 -16.34 24.26 4.97
N GLN A 9 -17.56 23.84 4.62
CA GLN A 9 -18.65 24.78 4.33
C GLN A 9 -18.95 25.71 5.51
N THR A 10 -18.99 25.17 6.72
CA THR A 10 -19.22 25.95 7.93
C THR A 10 -18.15 27.01 8.13
N LEU A 11 -16.87 26.65 7.93
CA LEU A 11 -15.75 27.59 8.01
C LEU A 11 -15.86 28.72 6.97
N ILE A 12 -16.21 28.37 5.71
CA ILE A 12 -16.40 29.37 4.65
C ILE A 12 -17.56 30.31 5.00
N LEU A 13 -18.67 29.80 5.57
CA LEU A 13 -19.80 30.61 5.97
C LEU A 13 -19.47 31.50 7.17
N GLN A 14 -18.66 31.04 8.12
CA GLN A 14 -18.15 31.84 9.21
C GLN A 14 -17.24 32.97 8.72
N ALA A 15 -16.32 32.67 7.80
CA ALA A 15 -15.48 33.69 7.19
C ALA A 15 -16.30 34.71 6.41
N LYS A 16 -17.34 34.29 5.68
CA LYS A 16 -18.29 35.18 5.00
C LYS A 16 -18.96 36.15 5.98
N ALA A 17 -19.37 35.67 7.16
CA ALA A 17 -20.05 36.50 8.15
C ALA A 17 -19.16 37.61 8.77
N GLN A 18 -17.83 37.47 8.61
CA GLN A 18 -16.87 38.50 9.07
C GLN A 18 -16.54 39.56 7.99
N GLU A 19 -17.02 39.34 6.76
CA GLU A 19 -16.71 40.21 5.62
C GLU A 19 -17.95 41.06 5.25
N PRO A 20 -17.99 42.36 5.58
CA PRO A 20 -19.17 43.22 5.33
C PRO A 20 -19.50 43.32 3.82
N ALA A 21 -18.51 43.24 2.94
CA ALA A 21 -18.73 43.29 1.50
C ALA A 21 -19.65 42.15 0.99
N LEU A 22 -19.77 41.05 1.76
CA LEU A 22 -20.56 39.88 1.40
C LEU A 22 -21.95 39.84 2.08
N ASP A 23 -22.38 40.90 2.81
CA ASP A 23 -23.67 40.96 3.50
C ASP A 23 -24.88 40.87 2.57
N SER A 24 -24.70 41.29 1.31
CA SER A 24 -25.74 41.17 0.27
C SER A 24 -26.06 39.70 -0.10
N LEU A 25 -25.15 38.75 0.21
CA LEU A 25 -25.36 37.33 -0.02
C LEU A 25 -26.07 36.65 1.16
N ASN A 26 -27.30 37.03 1.41
CA ASN A 26 -28.08 36.66 2.63
C ASN A 26 -29.07 35.50 2.39
N SER A 27 -29.30 35.07 1.16
CA SER A 27 -30.24 33.98 0.85
C SER A 27 -29.90 32.69 1.58
N THR A 28 -30.87 32.13 2.31
CA THR A 28 -30.75 30.82 2.99
C THR A 28 -31.10 29.63 2.11
N SER A 29 -31.59 29.87 0.88
CA SER A 29 -31.96 28.85 -0.05
C SER A 29 -30.77 27.97 -0.43
N LYS A 30 -30.94 26.64 -0.42
CA LYS A 30 -29.90 25.66 -0.83
C LYS A 30 -29.52 25.81 -2.30
N VAL A 31 -30.41 26.35 -3.13
CA VAL A 31 -30.18 26.54 -4.58
C VAL A 31 -29.67 27.93 -4.93
N ALA A 32 -29.40 28.78 -3.94
CA ALA A 32 -28.81 30.09 -4.19
C ALA A 32 -27.43 29.92 -4.82
N ILE A 33 -27.15 30.61 -5.93
CA ILE A 33 -25.92 30.45 -6.75
C ILE A 33 -24.67 30.56 -5.87
N TRP A 34 -24.60 31.54 -4.96
CA TRP A 34 -23.44 31.71 -4.11
C TRP A 34 -23.22 30.53 -3.14
N ARG A 35 -24.28 29.82 -2.69
CA ARG A 35 -24.17 28.61 -1.87
C ARG A 35 -23.68 27.41 -2.67
N LEU A 36 -24.07 27.31 -3.93
CA LEU A 36 -23.54 26.29 -4.84
C LEU A 36 -22.04 26.51 -5.08
N TRP A 37 -21.58 27.75 -5.21
CA TRP A 37 -20.16 28.07 -5.24
C TRP A 37 -19.42 27.67 -3.97
N VAL A 38 -19.99 27.98 -2.80
CA VAL A 38 -19.42 27.53 -1.51
C VAL A 38 -19.30 26.01 -1.46
N TYR A 39 -20.29 25.28 -1.96
CA TYR A 39 -20.22 23.83 -2.04
C TYR A 39 -19.10 23.35 -2.96
N ILE A 40 -18.98 23.89 -4.16
CA ILE A 40 -17.93 23.52 -5.14
C ILE A 40 -16.54 23.79 -4.55
N ILE A 41 -16.35 24.95 -3.91
CA ILE A 41 -15.08 25.30 -3.24
C ILE A 41 -14.79 24.32 -2.10
N ALA A 42 -15.80 23.99 -1.28
CA ALA A 42 -15.64 23.05 -0.17
C ALA A 42 -15.24 21.64 -0.67
N VAL A 43 -15.81 21.18 -1.79
CA VAL A 43 -15.44 19.90 -2.43
C VAL A 43 -13.99 19.96 -2.94
N ALA A 44 -13.57 21.05 -3.57
CA ALA A 44 -12.21 21.24 -4.04
C ALA A 44 -11.19 21.21 -2.89
N ILE A 45 -11.47 21.95 -1.80
CA ILE A 45 -10.62 21.97 -0.59
C ILE A 45 -10.55 20.57 0.03
N TRP A 46 -11.68 19.87 0.18
CA TRP A 46 -11.71 18.51 0.70
C TRP A 46 -10.88 17.54 -0.14
N SER A 47 -10.94 17.64 -1.47
CA SER A 47 -10.15 16.82 -2.38
C SER A 47 -8.65 17.09 -2.21
N LEU A 48 -8.26 18.35 -2.04
CA LEU A 48 -6.87 18.73 -1.75
C LEU A 48 -6.41 18.21 -0.38
N GLU A 49 -7.21 18.35 0.68
CA GLU A 49 -6.86 17.82 2.00
C GLU A 49 -6.68 16.29 1.97
N LYS A 50 -7.54 15.57 1.25
CA LYS A 50 -7.35 14.12 1.04
C LYS A 50 -6.05 13.79 0.31
N LEU A 51 -5.72 14.54 -0.74
CA LEU A 51 -4.47 14.36 -1.46
C LEU A 51 -3.26 14.59 -0.56
N PHE A 52 -3.29 15.65 0.27
CA PHE A 52 -2.23 15.92 1.24
C PHE A 52 -2.11 14.83 2.31
N ASP A 53 -3.22 14.32 2.84
CA ASP A 53 -3.20 13.22 3.81
C ASP A 53 -2.61 11.94 3.19
N GLN A 54 -2.96 11.63 1.94
CA GLN A 54 -2.36 10.50 1.20
C GLN A 54 -0.86 10.70 0.99
N HIS A 55 -0.45 11.88 0.53
CA HIS A 55 0.96 12.18 0.30
C HIS A 55 1.78 12.13 1.59
N ARG A 56 1.24 12.64 2.70
CA ARG A 56 1.86 12.53 4.02
C ARG A 56 2.01 11.08 4.46
N ALA A 57 0.97 10.27 4.29
CA ALA A 57 1.03 8.83 4.62
C ALA A 57 2.08 8.10 3.78
N ASP A 58 2.22 8.45 2.49
CA ASP A 58 3.25 7.88 1.60
C ASP A 58 4.67 8.30 2.02
N ILE A 59 4.86 9.57 2.43
CA ILE A 59 6.14 10.05 2.97
C ILE A 59 6.47 9.32 4.27
N ASP A 60 5.54 9.24 5.21
CA ASP A 60 5.74 8.55 6.49
C ASP A 60 6.07 7.07 6.29
N LYS A 61 5.43 6.42 5.29
CA LYS A 61 5.74 5.04 4.89
C LYS A 61 7.17 4.92 4.37
N ARG A 62 7.58 5.81 3.45
CA ARG A 62 8.95 5.82 2.89
C ARG A 62 10.00 6.09 3.96
N LEU A 63 9.75 7.05 4.86
CA LEU A 63 10.65 7.33 5.99
C LEU A 63 10.79 6.14 6.93
N ALA A 64 9.69 5.41 7.18
CA ALA A 64 9.73 4.20 8.00
C ALA A 64 10.48 3.04 7.32
N GLU A 65 10.45 2.97 5.98
CA GLU A 65 11.24 2.01 5.20
C GLU A 65 12.74 2.36 5.21
N LEU A 66 13.07 3.64 5.22
CA LEU A 66 14.46 4.13 5.29
C LEU A 66 15.08 4.00 6.70
N LYS A 67 14.25 3.88 7.75
CA LYS A 67 14.75 3.72 9.11
C LYS A 67 15.32 2.31 9.29
N PRO A 68 16.65 2.16 9.48
CA PRO A 68 17.30 0.85 9.55
C PRO A 68 16.71 -0.04 10.66
N HIS A 69 16.75 -1.35 10.44
CA HIS A 69 16.45 -2.40 11.43
C HIS A 69 15.02 -2.42 11.99
N THR A 70 14.08 -1.72 11.32
CA THR A 70 12.65 -1.86 11.60
C THR A 70 12.05 -3.05 10.84
N ALA A 71 10.88 -3.55 11.28
CA ALA A 71 10.15 -4.61 10.54
C ALA A 71 9.88 -4.21 9.08
N ARG A 72 9.57 -2.93 8.82
CA ARG A 72 9.38 -2.41 7.46
C ARG A 72 10.68 -2.40 6.64
N TRP A 73 11.79 -2.05 7.27
CA TRP A 73 13.09 -2.10 6.63
C TRP A 73 13.46 -3.53 6.24
N TYR A 74 13.31 -4.51 7.15
CA TYR A 74 13.56 -5.92 6.83
C TYR A 74 12.64 -6.43 5.71
N ARG A 75 11.38 -6.00 5.68
CA ARG A 75 10.48 -6.31 4.55
C ARG A 75 10.99 -5.75 3.24
N SER A 76 11.41 -4.48 3.22
CA SER A 76 11.98 -3.85 2.01
C SER A 76 13.25 -4.58 1.56
N LYS A 77 14.12 -4.97 2.47
CA LYS A 77 15.33 -5.75 2.16
C LYS A 77 15.02 -7.15 1.67
N ALA A 78 14.00 -7.80 2.22
CA ALA A 78 13.55 -9.10 1.74
C ALA A 78 13.06 -9.04 0.28
N LEU A 79 12.30 -8.00 -0.08
CA LEU A 79 11.83 -7.78 -1.47
C LEU A 79 12.96 -7.35 -2.43
N ALA A 80 14.01 -6.73 -1.90
CA ALA A 80 15.19 -6.32 -2.68
C ALA A 80 16.24 -7.42 -2.80
N PHE A 81 16.05 -8.58 -2.15
CA PHE A 81 16.98 -9.70 -2.19
C PHE A 81 17.21 -10.21 -3.61
N GLN A 82 18.48 -10.37 -4.00
CA GLN A 82 18.92 -10.82 -5.31
C GLN A 82 19.69 -12.14 -5.16
N TYR A 83 19.10 -13.24 -5.60
CA TYR A 83 19.72 -14.54 -5.53
C TYR A 83 20.88 -14.67 -6.53
N GLY A 84 22.05 -15.09 -6.03
CA GLY A 84 23.26 -15.24 -6.84
C GLY A 84 24.07 -13.96 -7.05
N PHE A 85 23.73 -12.88 -6.32
CA PHE A 85 24.49 -11.63 -6.33
C PHE A 85 25.14 -11.39 -4.97
N ASP A 86 26.38 -10.90 -4.99
CA ASP A 86 27.10 -10.53 -3.78
C ASP A 86 26.73 -9.12 -3.30
N LEU A 87 26.85 -8.90 -1.99
CA LEU A 87 26.72 -7.56 -1.42
C LEU A 87 27.97 -6.72 -1.71
N LEU A 88 27.77 -5.44 -1.86
CA LEU A 88 28.89 -4.48 -1.85
C LEU A 88 29.52 -4.44 -0.44
N PRO A 89 30.85 -4.32 -0.34
CA PRO A 89 31.53 -4.24 0.94
C PRO A 89 30.90 -3.15 1.84
N ASP A 90 30.70 -3.47 3.11
CA ASP A 90 30.13 -2.57 4.14
C ASP A 90 28.78 -1.92 3.74
N SER A 91 27.99 -2.65 2.94
CA SER A 91 26.71 -2.14 2.40
C SER A 91 25.63 -3.21 2.43
N ASP A 92 24.38 -2.76 2.56
CA ASP A 92 23.17 -3.58 2.40
C ASP A 92 22.64 -3.62 0.95
N LYS A 93 23.47 -3.21 -0.03
CA LYS A 93 23.15 -3.16 -1.46
C LYS A 93 23.90 -4.23 -2.22
N PHE A 94 23.24 -4.81 -3.21
CA PHE A 94 23.85 -5.80 -4.10
C PHE A 94 24.76 -5.15 -5.15
N ASN A 95 25.81 -5.87 -5.52
CA ASN A 95 26.72 -5.46 -6.60
C ASN A 95 26.07 -5.79 -7.95
N ASN A 96 25.51 -4.78 -8.59
CA ASN A 96 24.86 -4.92 -9.89
C ASN A 96 25.76 -4.55 -11.08
N GLN A 97 27.05 -4.31 -10.85
CA GLN A 97 27.99 -3.93 -11.92
C GLN A 97 28.14 -5.05 -12.95
N GLY A 98 27.96 -4.72 -14.21
CA GLY A 98 28.11 -5.67 -15.31
C GLY A 98 26.91 -6.56 -15.59
N HIS A 99 25.81 -6.38 -14.86
CA HIS A 99 24.57 -7.13 -15.06
C HIS A 99 23.51 -6.29 -15.76
N THR A 100 22.69 -6.94 -16.60
CA THR A 100 21.55 -6.29 -17.27
C THR A 100 20.39 -6.12 -16.30
N GLU A 101 19.51 -5.15 -16.56
CA GLU A 101 18.31 -4.93 -15.73
C GLU A 101 17.41 -6.17 -15.68
N GLU A 102 17.33 -6.91 -16.78
CA GLU A 102 16.56 -8.15 -16.85
C GLU A 102 17.13 -9.25 -15.93
N ALA A 103 18.47 -9.38 -15.88
CA ALA A 103 19.13 -10.33 -14.98
C ALA A 103 18.95 -9.95 -13.51
N ILE A 104 19.01 -8.65 -13.21
CA ILE A 104 18.77 -8.11 -11.86
C ILE A 104 17.32 -8.38 -11.44
N GLU A 105 16.34 -8.14 -12.31
CA GLU A 105 14.94 -8.37 -11.97
C GLU A 105 14.63 -9.87 -11.84
N ALA A 106 15.22 -10.71 -12.69
CA ALA A 106 15.08 -12.17 -12.59
C ALA A 106 15.69 -12.74 -11.30
N SER A 107 16.73 -12.11 -10.75
CA SER A 107 17.36 -12.51 -9.49
C SER A 107 16.52 -12.21 -8.25
N LYS A 108 15.55 -11.29 -8.34
CA LYS A 108 14.62 -10.94 -7.26
C LYS A 108 13.55 -12.03 -7.11
N ILE A 109 13.94 -13.12 -6.48
CA ILE A 109 13.10 -14.30 -6.30
C ILE A 109 11.98 -14.11 -5.27
N VAL A 110 12.16 -13.22 -4.29
CA VAL A 110 11.16 -12.92 -3.26
C VAL A 110 10.20 -11.87 -3.81
N LYS A 111 8.98 -12.28 -4.15
CA LYS A 111 7.94 -11.38 -4.67
C LYS A 111 7.02 -10.87 -3.57
N TYR A 112 6.86 -11.64 -2.49
CA TYR A 112 6.03 -11.28 -1.34
C TYR A 112 6.80 -11.48 -0.05
N SER A 113 6.68 -10.51 0.86
CA SER A 113 7.27 -10.58 2.18
C SER A 113 6.38 -9.89 3.21
N ALA A 114 6.29 -10.52 4.39
CA ALA A 114 5.69 -9.93 5.58
C ALA A 114 6.64 -10.11 6.75
N VAL A 115 6.81 -9.08 7.56
CA VAL A 115 7.66 -9.13 8.75
C VAL A 115 6.78 -8.88 9.97
N ILE A 116 6.79 -9.83 10.90
CA ILE A 116 6.00 -9.82 12.12
C ILE A 116 6.94 -9.74 13.31
N GLU A 117 6.69 -8.80 14.20
CA GLU A 117 7.41 -8.67 15.45
C GLU A 117 6.75 -9.56 16.52
N SER A 118 7.48 -10.57 16.98
CA SER A 118 7.05 -11.38 18.12
C SER A 118 7.48 -10.69 19.42
N LYS A 119 6.59 -9.88 20.00
CA LYS A 119 6.86 -9.11 21.22
C LYS A 119 7.24 -9.99 22.41
N ASN A 120 6.69 -11.20 22.51
CA ASN A 120 6.95 -12.11 23.63
C ASN A 120 8.33 -12.77 23.55
N GLU A 121 8.91 -12.90 22.36
CA GLU A 121 10.16 -13.61 22.12
C GLU A 121 11.31 -12.70 21.70
N GLY A 122 11.03 -11.41 21.50
CA GLY A 122 12.03 -10.42 21.07
C GLY A 122 12.67 -10.78 19.73
N ARG A 123 11.90 -11.41 18.81
CA ARG A 123 12.37 -11.80 17.49
C ARG A 123 11.49 -11.22 16.38
N LEU A 124 12.07 -11.04 15.20
CA LEU A 124 11.36 -10.74 13.98
C LEU A 124 11.18 -12.01 13.16
N ILE A 125 9.96 -12.26 12.72
CA ILE A 125 9.62 -13.37 11.83
C ILE A 125 9.46 -12.80 10.43
N VAL A 126 10.33 -13.17 9.52
CA VAL A 126 10.31 -12.76 8.11
C VAL A 126 9.64 -13.87 7.30
N LYS A 127 8.44 -13.63 6.83
CA LYS A 127 7.72 -14.53 5.91
C LYS A 127 8.05 -14.13 4.48
N ILE A 128 8.35 -15.11 3.63
CA ILE A 128 8.70 -14.88 2.23
C ILE A 128 7.96 -15.88 1.34
N ALA A 129 7.63 -15.43 0.12
CA ALA A 129 7.08 -16.27 -0.93
C ALA A 129 7.52 -15.74 -2.30
N THR A 130 7.58 -16.66 -3.26
CA THR A 130 7.71 -16.33 -4.69
C THR A 130 6.35 -16.45 -5.38
N GLU A 131 6.28 -16.03 -6.63
CA GLU A 131 5.11 -16.19 -7.49
C GLU A 131 5.45 -17.09 -8.67
N GLN A 132 4.63 -18.11 -8.88
CA GLN A 132 4.71 -18.96 -10.07
C GLN A 132 3.35 -18.98 -10.75
N GLY A 133 3.23 -18.26 -11.86
CA GLY A 133 1.96 -17.97 -12.48
C GLY A 133 1.10 -17.06 -11.57
N GLU A 134 -0.11 -17.48 -11.22
CA GLU A 134 -1.01 -16.74 -10.31
C GLU A 134 -0.97 -17.25 -8.86
N GLN A 135 -0.10 -18.22 -8.55
CA GLN A 135 -0.06 -18.84 -7.22
C GLN A 135 1.22 -18.47 -6.48
N LEU A 136 1.07 -18.20 -5.19
CA LEU A 136 2.18 -18.01 -4.28
C LEU A 136 2.78 -19.37 -3.93
N GLN A 137 4.11 -19.47 -3.96
CA GLN A 137 4.84 -20.67 -3.63
C GLN A 137 6.02 -20.38 -2.71
N PRO A 138 6.47 -21.36 -1.90
CA PRO A 138 7.72 -21.23 -1.19
C PRO A 138 8.90 -21.19 -2.16
N ILE A 139 9.97 -20.51 -1.79
CA ILE A 139 11.25 -20.57 -2.51
C ILE A 139 11.95 -21.89 -2.20
N THR A 140 12.92 -22.29 -3.03
CA THR A 140 13.69 -23.52 -2.82
C THR A 140 14.56 -23.46 -1.57
N ASP A 141 14.96 -24.60 -1.01
CA ASP A 141 15.80 -24.65 0.20
C ASP A 141 17.16 -23.96 -0.01
N ALA A 142 17.76 -24.11 -1.20
CA ALA A 142 19.02 -23.42 -1.53
C ALA A 142 18.84 -21.88 -1.55
N GLN A 143 17.73 -21.41 -2.11
CA GLN A 143 17.38 -19.97 -2.13
C GLN A 143 17.09 -19.46 -0.73
N LYS A 144 16.42 -20.28 0.11
CA LYS A 144 16.14 -19.95 1.51
C LYS A 144 17.43 -19.81 2.31
N GLN A 145 18.39 -20.74 2.15
CA GLN A 145 19.68 -20.67 2.84
C GLN A 145 20.46 -19.42 2.43
N ALA A 146 20.50 -19.08 1.13
CA ALA A 146 21.12 -17.85 0.66
C ALA A 146 20.45 -16.59 1.22
N PHE A 147 19.11 -16.60 1.31
CA PHE A 147 18.35 -15.51 1.90
C PHE A 147 18.61 -15.38 3.41
N GLU A 148 18.69 -16.48 4.14
CA GLU A 148 19.04 -16.49 5.56
C GLU A 148 20.46 -15.95 5.79
N ALA A 149 21.43 -16.35 4.99
CA ALA A 149 22.80 -15.85 5.02
C ALA A 149 22.82 -14.32 4.81
N TYR A 150 22.14 -13.85 3.76
CA TYR A 150 21.97 -12.40 3.50
C TYR A 150 21.40 -11.64 4.69
N LEU A 151 20.32 -12.14 5.30
CA LEU A 151 19.73 -11.50 6.47
C LEU A 151 20.66 -11.49 7.69
N GLN A 152 21.48 -12.53 7.87
CA GLN A 152 22.48 -12.56 8.95
C GLN A 152 23.59 -11.53 8.77
N GLU A 153 23.92 -11.22 7.51
CA GLU A 153 24.96 -10.22 7.17
C GLU A 153 24.47 -8.77 7.43
N ILE A 154 23.20 -8.49 7.07
CA ILE A 154 22.66 -7.13 7.21
C ILE A 154 21.97 -6.83 8.54
N LYS A 155 21.78 -7.83 9.41
CA LYS A 155 21.12 -7.61 10.70
C LYS A 155 22.00 -6.92 11.73
N ASP A 156 21.38 -6.18 12.63
CA ASP A 156 22.04 -5.66 13.81
C ASP A 156 22.42 -6.76 14.81
N ALA A 157 23.47 -6.49 15.57
CA ALA A 157 23.84 -7.33 16.70
C ALA A 157 22.69 -7.39 17.73
N GLY A 158 22.32 -8.61 18.12
CA GLY A 158 21.25 -8.85 19.10
C GLY A 158 19.84 -9.02 18.50
N VAL A 159 19.63 -8.68 17.24
CA VAL A 159 18.33 -8.97 16.58
C VAL A 159 18.23 -10.45 16.24
N ARG A 160 17.16 -11.09 16.70
CA ARG A 160 16.84 -12.47 16.37
C ARG A 160 15.90 -12.49 15.18
N LEU A 161 16.36 -13.06 14.07
CA LEU A 161 15.57 -13.25 12.86
C LEU A 161 15.19 -14.72 12.69
N SER A 162 13.96 -14.96 12.23
CA SER A 162 13.47 -16.29 11.86
C SER A 162 12.79 -16.19 10.50
N VAL A 163 13.24 -16.99 9.54
CA VAL A 163 12.66 -17.02 8.19
C VAL A 163 11.62 -18.10 8.09
N VAL A 164 10.45 -17.74 7.61
CA VAL A 164 9.33 -18.66 7.35
C VAL A 164 9.09 -18.74 5.85
N ASN A 165 9.25 -19.95 5.32
CA ASN A 165 9.11 -20.28 3.90
C ASN A 165 8.22 -21.52 3.76
N TYR A 166 6.92 -21.35 4.09
CA TYR A 166 5.93 -22.42 3.97
C TYR A 166 4.98 -22.14 2.79
N GLN A 167 4.27 -23.19 2.38
CA GLN A 167 3.17 -23.06 1.44
C GLN A 167 2.19 -21.99 1.98
N PRO A 168 1.89 -20.96 1.20
CA PRO A 168 0.91 -19.95 1.62
C PRO A 168 -0.47 -20.55 1.90
N ASP A 169 -1.14 -19.99 2.89
CA ASP A 169 -2.51 -20.39 3.21
C ASP A 169 -3.47 -19.93 2.09
N VAL A 170 -4.44 -20.76 1.76
CA VAL A 170 -5.48 -20.42 0.79
C VAL A 170 -6.60 -19.68 1.50
N LEU A 171 -6.84 -18.44 1.09
CA LEU A 171 -7.95 -17.65 1.60
C LEU A 171 -9.23 -17.95 0.78
N TYR A 172 -10.22 -18.54 1.43
CA TYR A 172 -11.55 -18.68 0.87
C TYR A 172 -12.42 -17.49 1.28
N LEU A 173 -12.78 -16.66 0.31
CA LEU A 173 -13.61 -15.49 0.53
C LEU A 173 -15.03 -15.75 -0.01
N GLN A 174 -16.01 -15.69 0.89
CA GLN A 174 -17.42 -15.73 0.51
C GLN A 174 -18.07 -14.39 0.79
N MET A 175 -18.58 -13.73 -0.24
CA MET A 175 -19.20 -12.42 -0.12
C MET A 175 -20.61 -12.44 -0.73
N LYS A 176 -21.53 -11.69 -0.09
CA LYS A 176 -22.82 -11.34 -0.68
C LYS A 176 -22.76 -9.92 -1.19
N ILE A 177 -22.94 -9.75 -2.49
CA ILE A 177 -22.87 -8.44 -3.14
C ILE A 177 -24.29 -8.05 -3.58
N ILE A 178 -24.69 -6.83 -3.23
CA ILE A 178 -25.93 -6.22 -3.73
C ILE A 178 -25.51 -5.33 -4.91
N TYR A 179 -26.03 -5.61 -6.07
CA TYR A 179 -25.67 -4.94 -7.32
C TYR A 179 -26.90 -4.43 -8.06
N ASP A 180 -26.70 -3.46 -8.94
CA ASP A 180 -27.71 -3.01 -9.88
C ASP A 180 -27.77 -4.01 -11.06
N PRO A 181 -28.93 -4.66 -11.33
CA PRO A 181 -29.09 -5.62 -12.42
C PRO A 181 -28.92 -5.00 -13.81
N LEU A 182 -28.89 -3.66 -13.92
CA LEU A 182 -28.60 -2.97 -15.18
C LEU A 182 -27.07 -2.85 -15.44
N VAL A 183 -26.24 -3.09 -14.43
CA VAL A 183 -24.78 -2.96 -14.52
C VAL A 183 -24.07 -4.30 -14.54
N LEU A 184 -24.54 -5.26 -13.72
CA LEU A 184 -23.94 -6.59 -13.58
C LEU A 184 -25.01 -7.67 -13.82
N ASP A 185 -24.59 -8.79 -14.40
CA ASP A 185 -25.37 -10.00 -14.47
C ASP A 185 -25.32 -10.82 -13.16
N SER A 186 -26.07 -11.93 -13.10
CA SER A 186 -26.11 -12.84 -11.94
C SER A 186 -24.76 -13.48 -11.60
N ASN A 187 -23.80 -13.45 -12.52
CA ASN A 187 -22.45 -14.00 -12.35
C ASN A 187 -21.41 -12.91 -11.96
N GLY A 188 -21.88 -11.66 -11.76
CA GLY A 188 -21.00 -10.52 -11.44
C GLY A 188 -20.19 -10.00 -12.62
N GLN A 189 -20.57 -10.36 -13.86
CA GLN A 189 -19.95 -9.84 -15.07
C GLN A 189 -20.64 -8.55 -15.50
N SER A 190 -19.89 -7.57 -15.97
CA SER A 190 -20.45 -6.33 -16.50
C SER A 190 -21.26 -6.59 -17.77
N ILE A 191 -22.49 -6.05 -17.83
CA ILE A 191 -23.37 -6.18 -19.01
C ILE A 191 -22.79 -5.44 -20.23
N LEU A 192 -22.05 -4.36 -19.98
CA LEU A 192 -21.47 -3.51 -21.03
C LEU A 192 -20.07 -3.95 -21.47
N HIS A 193 -19.34 -4.67 -20.62
CA HIS A 193 -17.96 -5.08 -20.88
C HIS A 193 -17.74 -6.51 -20.38
N ALA A 194 -16.92 -7.29 -21.11
CA ALA A 194 -16.53 -8.64 -20.71
C ALA A 194 -15.52 -8.60 -19.53
N SER A 195 -15.89 -7.99 -18.42
CA SER A 195 -15.08 -7.83 -17.21
C SER A 195 -15.85 -8.26 -15.98
N LYS A 196 -15.15 -8.71 -14.96
CA LYS A 196 -15.68 -9.04 -13.64
C LYS A 196 -15.21 -8.00 -12.60
N PRO A 197 -15.77 -6.80 -12.62
CA PRO A 197 -15.21 -5.65 -11.88
C PRO A 197 -15.09 -5.89 -10.38
N VAL A 198 -15.98 -6.68 -9.79
CA VAL A 198 -15.95 -7.00 -8.37
C VAL A 198 -14.82 -7.98 -8.06
N GLU A 199 -14.69 -9.06 -8.83
CA GLU A 199 -13.64 -10.05 -8.68
C GLU A 199 -12.26 -9.43 -8.89
N ASP A 200 -12.12 -8.61 -9.93
CA ASP A 200 -10.87 -7.92 -10.25
C ASP A 200 -10.47 -6.92 -9.17
N THR A 201 -11.43 -6.18 -8.59
CA THR A 201 -11.19 -5.25 -7.50
C THR A 201 -10.73 -5.98 -6.24
N VAL A 202 -11.40 -7.09 -5.87
CA VAL A 202 -11.01 -7.90 -4.71
C VAL A 202 -9.63 -8.50 -4.90
N LYS A 203 -9.33 -9.08 -6.07
CA LYS A 203 -8.00 -9.61 -6.38
C LYS A 203 -6.92 -8.53 -6.29
N SER A 204 -7.19 -7.33 -6.81
CA SER A 204 -6.23 -6.22 -6.74
C SER A 204 -6.01 -5.72 -5.31
N TYR A 205 -7.04 -5.75 -4.47
CA TYR A 205 -6.92 -5.36 -3.06
C TYR A 205 -6.11 -6.38 -2.24
N LEU A 206 -6.29 -7.67 -2.49
CA LEU A 206 -5.57 -8.74 -1.80
C LEU A 206 -4.09 -8.84 -2.21
N LYS A 207 -3.72 -8.30 -3.39
CA LYS A 207 -2.33 -8.24 -3.87
C LYS A 207 -1.52 -7.05 -3.30
N ARG A 208 -2.15 -6.12 -2.57
CA ARG A 208 -1.48 -4.97 -1.92
C ARG A 208 -0.94 -5.32 -0.53
#